data_2eb0445ed760d02db2c8c38c1e46ebff
#
_entry.id   2eb0445ed760d02db2c8c38c1e46ebff
#
_cell.length_a   1.000
_cell.length_b   1.000
_cell.length_c   1.000
_cell.angle_alpha   90.00
_cell.angle_beta   90.00
_cell.angle_gamma   90.00
#
_symmetry.space_group_name_H-M   'P 1'
#
loop_
_entity.id
_entity.type
_entity.pdbx_description
1 polymer ?
#
loop_
_entity_poly.entity_id
_entity_poly.type
_entity_poly.pdbx_seq_one_letter_code
_entity_poly.pdbx_strand_id
1 'polypeptide(L)'
;SSAASDVYKRQAYGKGIFPWFNEGDPVLWWSPAPRCVLLPELYHLPKRAARYLKKTPFTFTMDLCFRRVIENCARTRSMTWITDDVRSAYCDLHDAGFAHSIEAWLNGKLAGGLYGVALGRAFFGESMFHLVPEASRGSLNALVGLLRLRGVTILDCQQRTQHIMDQGGVMLQREEFESRLDDALEPRPDSDDALTMEYMFLGGRDGVCLLYTSPSPRDYAASR
;
A
#
# COMPACT_ATOMS: atom_id res chain seq x y z
N SER A 1 7.39 4.57 24.36
CA SER A 1 8.38 3.90 23.49
C SER A 1 7.72 3.59 22.15
N SER A 2 8.46 3.68 21.03
CA SER A 2 7.90 3.48 19.67
C SER A 2 7.21 2.13 19.52
N ALA A 3 7.76 1.06 20.06
CA ALA A 3 7.18 -0.29 20.01
C ALA A 3 5.76 -0.39 20.59
N ALA A 4 5.44 0.31 21.69
CA ALA A 4 4.08 0.35 22.22
C ALA A 4 3.11 1.04 21.26
N SER A 5 3.56 2.13 20.61
CA SER A 5 2.79 2.85 19.59
C SER A 5 2.45 1.96 18.38
N ASP A 6 3.37 1.09 17.95
CA ASP A 6 3.19 0.23 16.78
C ASP A 6 2.21 -0.91 17.07
N VAL A 7 2.23 -1.47 18.29
CA VAL A 7 1.25 -2.47 18.74
C VAL A 7 -0.17 -1.89 18.72
N TYR A 8 -0.37 -0.68 19.25
CA TYR A 8 -1.69 -0.04 19.26
C TYR A 8 -2.19 0.29 17.84
N LYS A 9 -1.32 0.75 16.95
CA LYS A 9 -1.70 1.00 15.55
C LYS A 9 -2.14 -0.29 14.86
N ARG A 10 -1.38 -1.38 14.98
CA ARG A 10 -1.74 -2.68 14.40
C ARG A 10 -3.07 -3.19 14.95
N GLN A 11 -3.31 -3.04 16.25
CA GLN A 11 -4.61 -3.39 16.87
C GLN A 11 -5.75 -2.56 16.32
N ALA A 12 -5.54 -1.25 16.05
CA ALA A 12 -6.54 -0.38 15.45
C ALA A 12 -6.85 -0.79 14.01
N TYR A 13 -5.82 -1.02 13.18
CA TYR A 13 -6.00 -1.52 11.81
C TYR A 13 -6.71 -2.88 11.79
N GLY A 14 -6.35 -3.79 12.69
CA GLY A 14 -7.03 -5.08 12.85
C GLY A 14 -8.52 -4.97 13.20
N LYS A 15 -8.97 -3.82 13.68
CA LYS A 15 -10.39 -3.50 13.93
C LYS A 15 -10.99 -2.58 12.86
N GLY A 16 -10.32 -2.39 11.73
CA GLY A 16 -10.77 -1.49 10.68
C GLY A 16 -10.75 -0.01 11.06
N ILE A 17 -9.94 0.38 12.06
CA ILE A 17 -9.82 1.75 12.56
C ILE A 17 -8.49 2.33 12.10
N PHE A 18 -8.49 3.56 11.59
CA PHE A 18 -7.29 4.26 11.13
C PHE A 18 -7.21 5.69 11.67
N PRO A 19 -6.01 6.26 11.84
CA PRO A 19 -5.84 7.63 12.29
C PRO A 19 -6.02 8.60 11.11
N TRP A 20 -6.76 9.68 11.34
CA TRP A 20 -6.82 10.81 10.41
C TRP A 20 -7.15 12.10 11.17
N PHE A 21 -6.23 13.04 11.19
CA PHE A 21 -6.31 14.30 11.94
C PHE A 21 -5.41 15.35 11.27
N ASN A 22 -5.67 16.64 11.53
CA ASN A 22 -4.82 17.72 11.03
C ASN A 22 -3.74 18.08 12.04
N GLU A 23 -2.75 18.83 11.61
CA GLU A 23 -1.72 19.36 12.49
C GLU A 23 -2.36 20.23 13.60
N GLY A 24 -1.98 19.96 14.85
CA GLY A 24 -2.53 20.64 16.03
C GLY A 24 -3.83 20.06 16.58
N ASP A 25 -4.48 19.14 15.85
CA ASP A 25 -5.64 18.42 16.36
C ASP A 25 -5.21 17.23 17.25
N PRO A 26 -6.05 16.78 18.18
CA PRO A 26 -5.82 15.51 18.86
C PRO A 26 -5.89 14.37 17.84
N VAL A 27 -5.18 13.26 18.14
CA VAL A 27 -5.22 12.06 17.29
C VAL A 27 -6.64 11.50 17.23
N LEU A 28 -7.28 11.63 16.08
CA LEU A 28 -8.63 11.10 15.84
C LEU A 28 -8.55 9.77 15.11
N TRP A 29 -9.35 8.81 15.57
CA TRP A 29 -9.47 7.47 15.01
C TRP A 29 -10.82 7.29 14.33
N TRP A 30 -10.81 6.76 13.13
CA TRP A 30 -11.98 6.70 12.26
C TRP A 30 -12.29 5.29 11.81
N SER A 31 -13.58 4.98 11.74
CA SER A 31 -14.13 3.77 11.12
C SER A 31 -15.40 4.14 10.35
N PRO A 32 -15.26 4.74 9.14
CA PRO A 32 -16.43 5.13 8.35
C PRO A 32 -17.21 3.91 7.84
N ALA A 33 -18.51 4.10 7.65
CA ALA A 33 -19.39 3.17 6.97
C ALA A 33 -20.34 3.97 6.05
N PRO A 34 -20.56 3.53 4.80
CA PRO A 34 -19.94 2.36 4.17
C PRO A 34 -18.44 2.54 3.91
N ARG A 35 -17.69 1.44 3.87
CA ARG A 35 -16.24 1.40 3.65
C ARG A 35 -15.89 1.22 2.19
N CYS A 36 -14.98 2.04 1.66
CA CYS A 36 -14.47 1.85 0.32
C CYS A 36 -13.31 0.87 0.33
N VAL A 37 -13.42 -0.19 -0.48
CA VAL A 37 -12.37 -1.19 -0.63
C VAL A 37 -12.12 -1.50 -2.11
N LEU A 38 -10.93 -2.00 -2.42
CA LEU A 38 -10.62 -2.72 -3.65
C LEU A 38 -10.48 -4.20 -3.30
N LEU A 39 -11.30 -5.03 -3.92
CA LEU A 39 -11.11 -6.49 -3.90
C LEU A 39 -10.17 -6.81 -5.05
N PRO A 40 -9.00 -7.43 -4.78
CA PRO A 40 -8.00 -7.63 -5.84
C PRO A 40 -8.54 -8.33 -7.09
N GLU A 41 -9.50 -9.25 -6.95
CA GLU A 41 -10.14 -9.96 -8.05
C GLU A 41 -11.01 -9.05 -8.94
N LEU A 42 -11.58 -7.97 -8.40
CA LEU A 42 -12.45 -7.03 -9.14
C LEU A 42 -11.65 -5.86 -9.74
N TYR A 43 -10.38 -5.71 -9.32
CA TYR A 43 -9.54 -4.61 -9.81
C TYR A 43 -9.32 -4.70 -11.32
N HIS A 44 -9.45 -3.56 -11.99
CA HIS A 44 -9.09 -3.39 -13.38
C HIS A 44 -8.39 -2.04 -13.62
N LEU A 45 -7.38 -2.06 -14.47
CA LEU A 45 -6.70 -0.84 -14.89
C LEU A 45 -7.52 -0.15 -15.99
N PRO A 46 -7.90 1.15 -15.83
CA PRO A 46 -8.63 1.87 -16.88
C PRO A 46 -7.90 1.87 -18.22
N LYS A 47 -8.62 1.70 -19.32
CA LYS A 47 -8.04 1.55 -20.68
C LYS A 47 -7.07 2.69 -21.06
N ARG A 48 -7.36 3.92 -20.62
CA ARG A 48 -6.48 5.07 -20.87
C ARG A 48 -5.16 4.93 -20.13
N ALA A 49 -5.22 4.58 -18.84
CA ALA A 49 -4.03 4.34 -18.03
C ALA A 49 -3.21 3.17 -18.57
N ALA A 50 -3.85 2.05 -18.92
CA ALA A 50 -3.18 0.89 -19.53
C ALA A 50 -2.41 1.28 -20.82
N ARG A 51 -3.04 2.09 -21.70
CA ARG A 51 -2.36 2.57 -22.91
C ARG A 51 -1.17 3.48 -22.61
N TYR A 52 -1.28 4.32 -21.58
CA TYR A 52 -0.19 5.22 -21.18
C TYR A 52 0.97 4.42 -20.58
N LEU A 53 0.70 3.53 -19.65
CA LEU A 53 1.71 2.68 -19.00
C LEU A 53 2.41 1.76 -19.99
N LYS A 54 1.70 1.24 -21.00
CA LYS A 54 2.31 0.43 -22.06
C LYS A 54 3.33 1.21 -22.92
N LYS A 55 3.14 2.53 -23.08
CA LYS A 55 4.01 3.41 -23.88
C LYS A 55 5.14 4.03 -23.06
N THR A 56 4.99 4.12 -21.76
CA THR A 56 5.91 4.79 -20.85
C THR A 56 6.71 3.73 -20.09
N PRO A 57 8.05 3.73 -20.18
CA PRO A 57 8.88 2.67 -19.60
C PRO A 57 9.04 2.85 -18.08
N PHE A 58 7.95 2.77 -17.34
CA PHE A 58 8.02 2.71 -15.88
C PHE A 58 8.64 1.40 -15.42
N THR A 59 9.45 1.48 -14.39
CA THR A 59 9.83 0.34 -13.54
C THR A 59 9.19 0.52 -12.16
N PHE A 60 8.88 -0.60 -11.50
CA PHE A 60 8.24 -0.58 -10.19
C PHE A 60 9.09 -1.36 -9.20
N THR A 61 9.22 -0.81 -7.98
CA THR A 61 9.92 -1.44 -6.86
C THR A 61 9.02 -1.46 -5.63
N MET A 62 9.37 -2.28 -4.66
CA MET A 62 8.76 -2.28 -3.34
C MET A 62 9.82 -1.96 -2.30
N ASP A 63 9.50 -1.07 -1.37
CA ASP A 63 10.30 -0.73 -0.19
C ASP A 63 11.72 -0.20 -0.46
N LEU A 64 12.00 0.22 -1.70
CA LEU A 64 13.31 0.75 -2.05
C LEU A 64 13.55 2.14 -1.46
N CYS A 65 12.51 2.95 -1.30
CA CYS A 65 12.64 4.29 -0.75
C CYS A 65 11.39 4.78 -0.01
N PHE A 66 10.88 3.98 0.92
CA PHE A 66 9.67 4.25 1.70
C PHE A 66 9.60 5.69 2.23
N ARG A 67 10.68 6.16 2.89
CA ARG A 67 10.75 7.52 3.45
C ARG A 67 10.53 8.60 2.39
N ARG A 68 11.06 8.41 1.18
CA ARG A 68 10.84 9.34 0.06
C ARG A 68 9.42 9.26 -0.49
N VAL A 69 8.79 8.10 -0.45
CA VAL A 69 7.38 7.93 -0.88
C VAL A 69 6.46 8.71 0.06
N ILE A 70 6.55 8.50 1.38
CA ILE A 70 5.70 9.19 2.34
C ILE A 70 5.93 10.71 2.35
N GLU A 71 7.18 11.17 2.19
CA GLU A 71 7.51 12.60 2.03
C GLU A 71 6.82 13.21 0.79
N ASN A 72 6.86 12.53 -0.35
CA ASN A 72 6.20 13.02 -1.55
C ASN A 72 4.67 12.98 -1.41
N CYS A 73 4.10 11.99 -0.73
CA CYS A 73 2.67 11.97 -0.41
C CYS A 73 2.26 13.19 0.44
N ALA A 74 3.10 13.61 1.39
CA ALA A 74 2.88 14.79 2.19
C ALA A 74 3.00 16.10 1.38
N ARG A 75 4.01 16.20 0.50
CA ARG A 75 4.36 17.44 -0.22
C ARG A 75 3.48 17.74 -1.43
N THR A 76 2.88 16.74 -2.05
CA THR A 76 2.06 16.91 -3.26
C THR A 76 0.64 17.43 -2.98
N ARG A 77 0.29 17.66 -1.73
CA ARG A 77 -1.00 18.20 -1.30
C ARG A 77 -0.81 19.56 -0.61
N SER A 78 -1.65 20.53 -0.94
CA SER A 78 -1.64 21.85 -0.31
C SER A 78 -2.01 21.80 1.18
N MET A 79 -2.86 20.86 1.56
CA MET A 79 -3.18 20.50 2.95
C MET A 79 -2.97 19.00 3.11
N THR A 80 -2.15 18.63 4.07
CA THR A 80 -1.83 17.22 4.32
C THR A 80 -2.06 16.86 5.79
N TRP A 81 -2.62 15.69 6.01
CA TRP A 81 -2.72 15.07 7.33
C TRP A 81 -1.44 14.31 7.72
N ILE A 82 -0.50 14.18 6.77
CA ILE A 82 0.78 13.49 6.98
C ILE A 82 1.75 14.48 7.63
N THR A 83 1.57 14.70 8.93
CA THR A 83 2.46 15.50 9.78
C THR A 83 3.79 14.79 10.00
N ASP A 84 4.75 15.47 10.62
CA ASP A 84 6.05 14.88 10.96
C ASP A 84 5.89 13.68 11.90
N ASP A 85 4.99 13.74 12.87
CA ASP A 85 4.68 12.65 13.79
C ASP A 85 4.06 11.46 13.06
N VAL A 86 3.12 11.72 12.14
CA VAL A 86 2.52 10.68 11.30
C VAL A 86 3.59 10.02 10.43
N ARG A 87 4.46 10.82 9.79
CA ARG A 87 5.55 10.32 8.97
C ARG A 87 6.52 9.45 9.75
N SER A 88 6.94 9.90 10.94
CA SER A 88 7.79 9.11 11.84
C SER A 88 7.12 7.78 12.19
N ALA A 89 5.86 7.83 12.58
CA ALA A 89 5.09 6.67 12.99
C ALA A 89 4.92 5.60 11.89
N TYR A 90 4.76 6.00 10.62
CA TYR A 90 4.73 5.03 9.50
C TYR A 90 6.12 4.55 9.11
N CYS A 91 7.17 5.36 9.30
CA CYS A 91 8.54 4.90 9.15
C CYS A 91 8.88 3.82 10.19
N ASP A 92 8.45 3.97 11.45
CA ASP A 92 8.63 2.95 12.48
C ASP A 92 7.88 1.65 12.13
N LEU A 93 6.65 1.75 11.59
CA LEU A 93 5.90 0.59 11.09
C LEU A 93 6.60 -0.08 9.90
N HIS A 94 7.24 0.71 9.04
CA HIS A 94 8.02 0.18 7.92
C HIS A 94 9.27 -0.56 8.41
N ASP A 95 10.03 0.06 9.32
CA ASP A 95 11.22 -0.55 9.92
C ASP A 95 10.86 -1.84 10.71
N ALA A 96 9.63 -1.94 11.20
CA ALA A 96 9.07 -3.14 11.84
C ALA A 96 8.46 -4.17 10.85
N GLY A 97 8.45 -3.89 9.52
CA GLY A 97 7.99 -4.80 8.48
C GLY A 97 6.46 -4.82 8.27
N PHE A 98 5.73 -3.81 8.73
CA PHE A 98 4.26 -3.73 8.59
C PHE A 98 3.79 -2.67 7.57
N ALA A 99 4.57 -1.63 7.34
CA ALA A 99 4.24 -0.65 6.32
C ALA A 99 5.15 -0.82 5.09
N HIS A 100 4.54 -0.73 3.92
CA HIS A 100 5.21 -0.99 2.65
C HIS A 100 4.91 0.10 1.64
N SER A 101 5.85 0.34 0.74
CA SER A 101 5.69 1.27 -0.39
C SER A 101 5.83 0.56 -1.73
N ILE A 102 5.16 1.09 -2.74
CA ILE A 102 5.42 0.77 -4.15
C ILE A 102 5.85 2.05 -4.85
N GLU A 103 7.01 2.02 -5.46
CA GLU A 103 7.58 3.12 -6.21
C GLU A 103 7.40 2.92 -7.71
N ALA A 104 7.06 3.99 -8.41
CA ALA A 104 7.13 4.08 -9.87
C ALA A 104 8.33 4.93 -10.28
N TRP A 105 9.20 4.39 -11.11
CA TRP A 105 10.40 5.03 -11.61
C TRP A 105 10.29 5.28 -13.10
N LEU A 106 10.75 6.44 -13.53
CA LEU A 106 10.90 6.77 -14.96
C LEU A 106 12.29 7.35 -15.19
N ASN A 107 13.08 6.73 -16.07
CA ASN A 107 14.46 7.11 -16.34
C ASN A 107 15.31 7.25 -15.06
N GLY A 108 15.17 6.31 -14.12
CA GLY A 108 15.90 6.29 -12.85
C GLY A 108 15.46 7.36 -11.83
N LYS A 109 14.40 8.14 -12.13
CA LYS A 109 13.84 9.14 -11.21
C LYS A 109 12.52 8.66 -10.64
N LEU A 110 12.29 8.91 -9.35
CA LEU A 110 11.02 8.60 -8.69
C LEU A 110 9.90 9.47 -9.32
N ALA A 111 8.95 8.81 -9.97
CA ALA A 111 7.88 9.43 -10.75
C ALA A 111 6.52 9.39 -10.04
N GLY A 112 6.35 8.49 -9.08
CA GLY A 112 5.15 8.32 -8.28
C GLY A 112 5.32 7.17 -7.31
N GLY A 113 4.29 6.94 -6.51
CA GLY A 113 4.30 5.85 -5.54
C GLY A 113 3.07 5.87 -4.65
N LEU A 114 2.97 4.86 -3.83
CA LEU A 114 1.97 4.73 -2.77
C LEU A 114 2.60 4.04 -1.56
N TYR A 115 1.96 4.16 -0.41
CA TYR A 115 2.31 3.36 0.76
C TYR A 115 1.04 2.92 1.51
N GLY A 116 1.20 1.92 2.35
CA GLY A 116 0.14 1.39 3.19
C GLY A 116 0.65 0.38 4.21
N VAL A 117 -0.27 -0.18 4.98
CA VAL A 117 -0.01 -1.14 6.05
C VAL A 117 -0.52 -2.52 5.63
N ALA A 118 0.27 -3.55 5.88
CA ALA A 118 -0.11 -4.94 5.62
C ALA A 118 -0.32 -5.69 6.94
N LEU A 119 -1.46 -6.36 7.08
CA LEU A 119 -1.77 -7.23 8.20
C LEU A 119 -2.48 -8.49 7.68
N GLY A 120 -1.91 -9.65 7.92
CA GLY A 120 -2.45 -10.91 7.40
C GLY A 120 -2.69 -10.83 5.88
N ARG A 121 -3.92 -11.06 5.44
CA ARG A 121 -4.36 -10.95 4.04
C ARG A 121 -5.13 -9.66 3.74
N ALA A 122 -4.92 -8.61 4.55
CA ALA A 122 -5.44 -7.27 4.32
C ALA A 122 -4.30 -6.29 4.05
N PHE A 123 -4.54 -5.35 3.14
CA PHE A 123 -3.65 -4.20 2.92
C PHE A 123 -4.46 -2.91 3.07
N PHE A 124 -3.95 -1.96 3.85
CA PHE A 124 -4.58 -0.67 4.10
C PHE A 124 -3.81 0.40 3.34
N GLY A 125 -4.41 0.90 2.25
CA GLY A 125 -3.80 1.94 1.43
C GLY A 125 -3.91 3.31 2.11
N GLU A 126 -2.79 3.95 2.41
CA GLU A 126 -2.75 5.20 3.15
C GLU A 126 -2.74 6.43 2.25
N SER A 127 -1.80 6.49 1.35
CA SER A 127 -1.67 7.61 0.44
C SER A 127 -0.89 7.25 -0.82
N MET A 128 -1.08 8.08 -1.85
CA MET A 128 -0.34 7.98 -3.10
C MET A 128 -0.04 9.35 -3.68
N PHE A 129 1.02 9.43 -4.48
CA PHE A 129 1.41 10.63 -5.22
C PHE A 129 1.84 10.30 -6.64
N HIS A 130 1.85 11.30 -7.50
CA HIS A 130 2.48 11.21 -8.82
C HIS A 130 3.13 12.55 -9.19
N LEU A 131 4.29 12.46 -9.79
CA LEU A 131 5.01 13.57 -10.42
C LEU A 131 4.92 13.47 -11.95
N VAL A 132 4.61 12.28 -12.44
CA VAL A 132 4.37 11.99 -13.87
C VAL A 132 2.96 11.39 -13.99
N PRO A 133 2.18 11.76 -15.02
CA PRO A 133 0.84 11.21 -15.23
C PRO A 133 0.82 9.68 -15.17
N GLU A 134 -0.21 9.13 -14.56
CA GLU A 134 -0.48 7.69 -14.40
C GLU A 134 0.54 6.92 -13.53
N ALA A 135 1.58 7.56 -12.98
CA ALA A 135 2.58 6.87 -12.16
C ALA A 135 1.95 6.26 -10.89
N SER A 136 1.05 6.96 -10.19
CA SER A 136 0.34 6.42 -9.02
C SER A 136 -0.61 5.27 -9.37
N ARG A 137 -1.28 5.32 -10.55
CA ARG A 137 -2.09 4.18 -11.04
C ARG A 137 -1.21 2.99 -11.42
N GLY A 138 -0.04 3.24 -11.98
CA GLY A 138 0.96 2.20 -12.23
C GLY A 138 1.41 1.52 -10.94
N SER A 139 1.71 2.31 -9.90
CA SER A 139 2.06 1.78 -8.58
C SER A 139 0.92 0.96 -7.97
N LEU A 140 -0.34 1.43 -8.07
CA LEU A 140 -1.51 0.67 -7.59
C LEU A 140 -1.69 -0.63 -8.38
N ASN A 141 -1.50 -0.60 -9.72
CA ASN A 141 -1.55 -1.80 -10.54
C ASN A 141 -0.48 -2.82 -10.15
N ALA A 142 0.75 -2.37 -9.89
CA ALA A 142 1.83 -3.22 -9.41
C ALA A 142 1.51 -3.80 -8.02
N LEU A 143 1.01 -2.98 -7.10
CA LEU A 143 0.56 -3.44 -5.78
C LEU A 143 -0.51 -4.53 -5.92
N VAL A 144 -1.59 -4.30 -6.67
CA VAL A 144 -2.68 -5.29 -6.81
C VAL A 144 -2.18 -6.59 -7.43
N GLY A 145 -1.25 -6.52 -8.39
CA GLY A 145 -0.58 -7.71 -8.93
C GLY A 145 0.10 -8.53 -7.83
N LEU A 146 0.83 -7.85 -6.95
CA LEU A 146 1.48 -8.47 -5.79
C LEU A 146 0.46 -9.04 -4.80
N LEU A 147 -0.56 -8.26 -4.44
CA LEU A 147 -1.60 -8.68 -3.50
C LEU A 147 -2.30 -9.98 -3.96
N ARG A 148 -2.58 -10.11 -5.28
CA ARG A 148 -3.12 -11.34 -5.87
C ARG A 148 -2.18 -12.53 -5.70
N LEU A 149 -0.91 -12.35 -5.98
CA LEU A 149 0.10 -13.41 -5.83
C LEU A 149 0.24 -13.88 -4.38
N ARG A 150 -0.05 -13.02 -3.42
CA ARG A 150 0.07 -13.29 -1.98
C ARG A 150 -1.25 -13.71 -1.33
N GLY A 151 -2.31 -13.84 -2.11
CA GLY A 151 -3.61 -14.22 -1.58
C GLY A 151 -4.23 -13.18 -0.65
N VAL A 152 -3.82 -11.92 -0.76
CA VAL A 152 -4.46 -10.80 -0.08
C VAL A 152 -5.87 -10.65 -0.64
N THR A 153 -6.86 -10.58 0.24
CA THR A 153 -8.28 -10.61 -0.14
C THR A 153 -8.96 -9.25 -0.11
N ILE A 154 -8.37 -8.28 0.59
CA ILE A 154 -8.95 -6.94 0.73
C ILE A 154 -7.85 -5.86 0.72
N LEU A 155 -8.04 -4.83 -0.10
CA LEU A 155 -7.31 -3.57 -0.07
C LEU A 155 -8.26 -2.49 0.43
N ASP A 156 -8.11 -2.09 1.68
CA ASP A 156 -8.89 -1.02 2.29
C ASP A 156 -8.44 0.35 1.77
N CYS A 157 -9.37 1.08 1.16
CA CYS A 157 -9.16 2.44 0.63
C CYS A 157 -9.87 3.49 1.48
N GLN A 158 -10.43 3.13 2.61
CA GLN A 158 -11.14 3.92 3.61
C GLN A 158 -12.32 4.68 3.05
N GLN A 159 -12.08 5.71 2.25
CA GLN A 159 -13.11 6.60 1.72
C GLN A 159 -13.28 6.46 0.20
N ARG A 160 -14.51 6.68 -0.24
CA ARG A 160 -14.84 6.68 -1.66
C ARG A 160 -14.15 7.85 -2.38
N THR A 161 -13.36 7.52 -3.40
CA THR A 161 -12.85 8.48 -4.38
C THR A 161 -13.21 8.00 -5.79
N GLN A 162 -13.43 8.92 -6.71
CA GLN A 162 -13.68 8.55 -8.11
C GLN A 162 -12.52 7.74 -8.70
N HIS A 163 -11.31 8.10 -8.30
CA HIS A 163 -10.09 7.38 -8.71
C HIS A 163 -10.12 5.88 -8.36
N ILE A 164 -10.57 5.51 -7.17
CA ILE A 164 -10.67 4.12 -6.73
C ILE A 164 -11.88 3.43 -7.37
N MET A 165 -13.02 4.13 -7.46
CA MET A 165 -14.22 3.58 -8.11
C MET A 165 -13.99 3.24 -9.58
N ASP A 166 -13.25 4.08 -10.32
CA ASP A 166 -12.88 3.84 -11.72
C ASP A 166 -11.98 2.60 -11.93
N GLN A 167 -11.47 2.03 -10.85
CA GLN A 167 -10.57 0.88 -10.86
C GLN A 167 -11.18 -0.38 -10.22
N GLY A 168 -12.50 -0.39 -10.02
CA GLY A 168 -13.22 -1.52 -9.46
C GLY A 168 -13.45 -1.43 -7.95
N GLY A 169 -13.34 -0.21 -7.38
CA GLY A 169 -13.67 0.02 -5.97
C GLY A 169 -15.13 -0.31 -5.67
N VAL A 170 -15.38 -0.88 -4.52
CA VAL A 170 -16.72 -1.20 -4.01
C VAL A 170 -16.95 -0.60 -2.64
N MET A 171 -18.22 -0.36 -2.31
CA MET A 171 -18.61 0.15 -1.00
C MET A 171 -19.23 -1.01 -0.20
N LEU A 172 -18.62 -1.38 0.90
CA LEU A 172 -19.09 -2.41 1.81
C LEU A 172 -19.81 -1.79 3.00
N GLN A 173 -20.92 -2.37 3.42
CA GLN A 173 -21.53 -2.02 4.70
C GLN A 173 -20.63 -2.52 5.83
N ARG A 174 -20.83 -1.95 7.05
CA ARG A 174 -19.95 -2.21 8.19
C ARG A 174 -19.78 -3.69 8.47
N GLU A 175 -20.87 -4.41 8.56
CA GLU A 175 -20.87 -5.82 8.91
C GLU A 175 -20.14 -6.68 7.87
N GLU A 176 -20.29 -6.35 6.59
CA GLU A 176 -19.60 -7.05 5.51
C GLU A 176 -18.10 -6.73 5.50
N PHE A 177 -17.75 -5.45 5.73
CA PHE A 177 -16.34 -5.05 5.83
C PHE A 177 -15.65 -5.74 7.00
N GLU A 178 -16.25 -5.71 8.20
CA GLU A 178 -15.70 -6.32 9.41
C GLU A 178 -15.55 -7.84 9.24
N SER A 179 -16.56 -8.52 8.70
CA SER A 179 -16.48 -9.97 8.41
C SER A 179 -15.33 -10.31 7.46
N ARG A 180 -15.17 -9.55 6.36
CA ARG A 180 -14.07 -9.77 5.41
C ARG A 180 -12.70 -9.46 6.02
N LEU A 181 -12.62 -8.45 6.88
CA LEU A 181 -11.39 -8.10 7.58
C LEU A 181 -11.01 -9.20 8.57
N ASP A 182 -11.95 -9.70 9.37
CA ASP A 182 -11.72 -10.81 10.29
C ASP A 182 -11.22 -12.06 9.54
N ASP A 183 -11.89 -12.45 8.44
CA ASP A 183 -11.44 -13.54 7.56
C ASP A 183 -10.01 -13.33 7.02
N ALA A 184 -9.67 -12.07 6.69
CA ALA A 184 -8.33 -11.74 6.18
C ALA A 184 -7.24 -11.80 7.26
N LEU A 185 -7.61 -11.60 8.52
CA LEU A 185 -6.69 -11.60 9.66
C LEU A 185 -6.56 -12.96 10.32
N GLU A 186 -7.43 -13.94 10.00
CA GLU A 186 -7.32 -15.30 10.52
C GLU A 186 -6.00 -15.96 10.09
N PRO A 187 -5.21 -16.50 11.04
CA PRO A 187 -4.00 -17.25 10.74
C PRO A 187 -4.33 -18.48 9.88
N ARG A 188 -3.57 -18.70 8.81
CA ARG A 188 -3.63 -19.96 8.05
C ARG A 188 -2.43 -20.83 8.39
N PRO A 189 -2.62 -22.16 8.57
CA PRO A 189 -1.55 -23.07 8.98
C PRO A 189 -0.34 -23.13 8.01
N ASP A 190 -0.53 -22.74 6.75
CA ASP A 190 0.47 -22.86 5.68
C ASP A 190 0.93 -21.49 5.11
N SER A 191 0.58 -20.37 5.74
CA SER A 191 1.04 -19.06 5.31
C SER A 191 2.20 -18.61 6.18
N ASP A 192 3.35 -18.38 5.58
CA ASP A 192 4.36 -17.48 6.17
C ASP A 192 3.66 -16.13 6.45
N ASP A 193 3.44 -15.84 7.73
CA ASP A 193 2.62 -14.72 8.25
C ASP A 193 3.21 -13.32 7.97
N ALA A 194 4.17 -13.25 7.08
CA ALA A 194 4.80 -11.99 6.75
C ALA A 194 4.69 -11.73 5.26
N LEU A 195 4.06 -10.62 4.92
CA LEU A 195 4.47 -9.83 3.75
C LEU A 195 5.90 -9.29 3.96
N THR A 196 6.77 -10.08 4.60
CA THR A 196 8.20 -9.85 4.63
C THR A 196 8.75 -10.17 3.25
N MET A 197 8.66 -9.19 2.35
CA MET A 197 9.07 -9.38 0.99
C MET A 197 9.86 -8.22 0.45
N GLU A 198 11.10 -8.51 0.28
CA GLU A 198 11.98 -7.81 -0.62
C GLU A 198 11.70 -8.24 -2.08
N TYR A 199 10.72 -7.59 -2.75
CA TYR A 199 10.50 -7.81 -4.17
C TYR A 199 10.68 -6.52 -4.96
N MET A 200 11.53 -6.57 -5.96
CA MET A 200 11.62 -5.56 -7.00
C MET A 200 10.75 -5.94 -8.20
N PHE A 201 9.89 -5.02 -8.66
CA PHE A 201 9.13 -5.17 -9.88
C PHE A 201 9.85 -4.46 -11.02
N LEU A 202 10.26 -5.20 -12.04
CA LEU A 202 10.76 -4.63 -13.28
C LEU A 202 9.61 -4.68 -14.31
N GLY A 203 9.22 -3.52 -14.82
CA GLY A 203 8.24 -3.44 -15.91
C GLY A 203 8.85 -4.01 -17.20
N GLY A 204 8.26 -5.07 -17.72
CA GLY A 204 8.58 -5.58 -19.05
C GLY A 204 7.83 -4.84 -20.15
N ARG A 205 8.29 -4.95 -21.42
CA ARG A 205 7.66 -4.31 -22.59
C ARG A 205 6.20 -4.68 -22.81
N ASP A 206 5.72 -5.77 -22.22
CA ASP A 206 4.35 -6.27 -22.35
C ASP A 206 3.45 -5.95 -21.16
N GLY A 207 3.87 -5.02 -20.28
CA GLY A 207 3.11 -4.63 -19.09
C GLY A 207 3.07 -5.72 -18.00
N VAL A 208 3.91 -6.73 -18.10
CA VAL A 208 4.09 -7.77 -17.08
C VAL A 208 5.12 -7.26 -16.08
N CYS A 209 4.70 -7.08 -14.83
CA CYS A 209 5.63 -6.85 -13.74
C CYS A 209 6.46 -8.11 -13.52
N LEU A 210 7.76 -8.02 -13.76
CA LEU A 210 8.70 -9.06 -13.34
C LEU A 210 9.03 -8.82 -11.87
N LEU A 211 8.74 -9.81 -11.04
CA LEU A 211 9.14 -9.84 -9.65
C LEU A 211 10.62 -10.21 -9.56
N TYR A 212 11.43 -9.30 -9.05
CA TYR A 212 12.78 -9.63 -8.64
C TYR A 212 12.81 -9.76 -7.11
N THR A 213 13.20 -10.94 -6.62
CA THR A 213 13.44 -11.15 -5.20
C THR A 213 14.83 -10.63 -4.85
N SER A 214 14.93 -9.62 -4.02
CA SER A 214 16.19 -9.33 -3.34
C SER A 214 16.52 -10.51 -2.40
N PRO A 215 17.79 -10.95 -2.31
CA PRO A 215 18.18 -11.99 -1.36
C PRO A 215 17.82 -11.54 0.06
N SER A 216 17.19 -12.41 0.84
CA SER A 216 16.87 -12.11 2.22
C SER A 216 18.16 -11.90 3.02
N PRO A 217 18.15 -11.18 4.16
CA PRO A 217 19.31 -11.08 5.03
C PRO A 217 19.89 -12.44 5.46
N ARG A 218 19.09 -13.52 5.39
CA ARG A 218 19.53 -14.91 5.64
C ARG A 218 20.40 -15.45 4.51
N ASP A 219 20.19 -15.00 3.27
CA ASP A 219 20.97 -15.46 2.11
C ASP A 219 22.38 -14.84 2.11
N TYR A 220 22.56 -13.65 2.72
CA TYR A 220 23.87 -13.04 2.96
C TYR A 220 24.66 -13.73 4.07
N ALA A 221 24.02 -14.42 4.99
CA ALA A 221 24.69 -15.13 6.09
C ALA A 221 25.23 -16.52 5.63
N ALA A 222 24.73 -17.07 4.54
CA ALA A 222 25.14 -18.38 4.00
C ALA A 222 26.31 -18.30 2.99
N SER A 223 26.76 -17.10 2.62
CA SER A 223 27.84 -16.85 1.64
C SER A 223 29.15 -16.35 2.26
N ARG A 224 29.37 -16.59 3.57
CA ARG A 224 30.64 -16.34 4.25
C ARG A 224 31.23 -17.63 4.83
#